data_1bc7d8973f5aae3aa6f600e0e4d63291
#
_entry.id   1bc7d8973f5aae3aa6f600e0e4d63291
#
_cell.length_a   1.000
_cell.length_b   1.000
_cell.length_c   1.000
_cell.angle_alpha   90.00
_cell.angle_beta   90.00
_cell.angle_gamma   90.00
#
_symmetry.space_group_name_H-M   'P 1'
#
loop_
_entity.id
_entity.type
_entity.pdbx_description
1 polymer ?
#
loop_
_entity_poly.entity_id
_entity_poly.type
_entity_poly.pdbx_seq_one_letter_code
_entity_poly.pdbx_strand_id
1 'polypeptide(L)'
;MATPIGVMINYPSSYSALAASSILGYYGYSDVPVALKQPFSNDTFLDTWSYQLGEYASKVAYNWRHTASMPWGDVSSAWDPVELYRKLLSEAGDHSVTIASIGFLDNVRHGLVKAKVKELVIMGGAYPCGYEYNFYGSNASATAHVVNTWPGPMTFSGGELGATVYSGARLTVEGPVSDPVNAAYRCSWDPLTVLYAIDGLSNMFVYANKGGHNYIYPDGRNEWLPDSPLYPQKYLKLRMSEEEAGELLDNIYLDTATRAAR
;
A
#
# COMPACT_ATOMS: atom_id res chain seq x y z
N MET A 1 8.85 -15.42 -4.47
CA MET A 1 9.40 -14.04 -4.36
C MET A 1 8.59 -13.17 -5.31
N ALA A 2 8.03 -12.06 -4.87
CA ALA A 2 7.31 -11.10 -5.70
C ALA A 2 8.29 -10.05 -6.25
N THR A 3 8.00 -9.52 -7.43
CA THR A 3 8.79 -8.43 -8.05
C THR A 3 7.87 -7.23 -8.20
N PRO A 4 8.23 -6.06 -7.66
CA PRO A 4 7.47 -4.83 -7.89
C PRO A 4 7.58 -4.44 -9.37
N ILE A 5 6.45 -4.15 -10.01
CA ILE A 5 6.39 -3.77 -11.43
C ILE A 5 5.97 -2.31 -11.63
N GLY A 6 5.48 -1.66 -10.59
CA GLY A 6 5.11 -0.24 -10.61
C GLY A 6 4.61 0.25 -9.27
N VAL A 7 4.76 1.54 -9.01
CA VAL A 7 4.26 2.23 -7.81
C VAL A 7 3.36 3.38 -8.24
N MET A 8 2.11 3.40 -7.76
CA MET A 8 1.12 4.43 -8.06
C MET A 8 0.83 5.27 -6.82
N ILE A 9 1.15 6.55 -6.86
CA ILE A 9 1.03 7.47 -5.73
C ILE A 9 -0.33 8.17 -5.76
N ASN A 10 -1.09 8.07 -4.67
CA ASN A 10 -2.38 8.74 -4.50
C ASN A 10 -2.26 10.18 -3.99
N TYR A 11 -1.27 10.46 -3.15
CA TYR A 11 -1.07 11.81 -2.65
C TYR A 11 -0.40 12.69 -3.73
N PRO A 12 -1.09 13.73 -4.23
CA PRO A 12 -0.67 14.46 -5.42
C PRO A 12 0.42 15.51 -5.10
N SER A 13 1.57 15.06 -4.63
CA SER A 13 2.73 15.90 -4.35
C SER A 13 3.97 15.39 -5.07
N SER A 14 4.74 16.31 -5.66
CA SER A 14 6.02 16.00 -6.28
C SER A 14 6.98 15.31 -5.30
N TYR A 15 6.95 15.70 -4.03
CA TYR A 15 7.79 15.07 -2.99
C TYR A 15 7.42 13.60 -2.73
N SER A 16 6.16 13.22 -2.89
CA SER A 16 5.75 11.82 -2.75
C SER A 16 6.36 10.96 -3.86
N ALA A 17 6.37 11.43 -5.10
CA ALA A 17 7.00 10.71 -6.21
C ALA A 17 8.53 10.66 -6.07
N LEU A 18 9.17 11.77 -5.67
CA LEU A 18 10.60 11.83 -5.44
C LEU A 18 11.03 10.91 -4.27
N ALA A 19 10.25 10.86 -3.19
CA ALA A 19 10.50 9.95 -2.08
C ALA A 19 10.41 8.49 -2.50
N ALA A 20 9.35 8.12 -3.23
CA ALA A 20 9.20 6.77 -3.77
C ALA A 20 10.36 6.39 -4.69
N SER A 21 10.77 7.29 -5.60
CA SER A 21 11.93 7.09 -6.47
C SER A 21 13.22 6.89 -5.66
N SER A 22 13.43 7.67 -4.61
CA SER A 22 14.61 7.55 -3.74
C SER A 22 14.62 6.22 -2.99
N ILE A 23 13.50 5.79 -2.44
CA ILE A 23 13.36 4.51 -1.74
C ILE A 23 13.60 3.34 -2.71
N LEU A 24 12.95 3.37 -3.87
CA LEU A 24 13.14 2.34 -4.89
C LEU A 24 14.61 2.22 -5.30
N GLY A 25 15.27 3.34 -5.56
CA GLY A 25 16.69 3.35 -5.93
C GLY A 25 17.59 2.84 -4.82
N TYR A 26 17.34 3.22 -3.56
CA TYR A 26 18.11 2.71 -2.42
C TYR A 26 18.05 1.18 -2.30
N TYR A 27 16.88 0.59 -2.55
CA TYR A 27 16.69 -0.85 -2.51
C TYR A 27 17.00 -1.58 -3.83
N GLY A 28 17.57 -0.89 -4.82
CA GLY A 28 18.00 -1.50 -6.10
C GLY A 28 16.87 -1.70 -7.11
N TYR A 29 15.77 -0.96 -6.98
CA TYR A 29 14.61 -1.01 -7.87
C TYR A 29 14.42 0.29 -8.68
N SER A 30 15.50 0.95 -9.05
CA SER A 30 15.48 2.23 -9.80
C SER A 30 14.70 2.17 -11.12
N ASP A 31 14.60 0.99 -11.72
CA ASP A 31 13.88 0.79 -12.98
C ASP A 31 12.37 0.62 -12.82
N VAL A 32 11.86 0.50 -11.58
CA VAL A 32 10.43 0.39 -11.32
C VAL A 32 9.75 1.74 -11.57
N PRO A 33 8.80 1.82 -12.52
CA PRO A 33 8.15 3.09 -12.85
C PRO A 33 7.27 3.58 -11.70
N VAL A 34 7.30 4.89 -11.50
CA VAL A 34 6.46 5.60 -10.53
C VAL A 34 5.41 6.42 -11.26
N ALA A 35 4.17 6.33 -10.83
CA ALA A 35 3.08 7.20 -11.29
C ALA A 35 2.61 8.13 -10.17
N LEU A 36 2.22 9.33 -10.54
CA LEU A 36 1.77 10.36 -9.62
C LEU A 36 0.39 10.86 -10.02
N LYS A 37 -0.55 10.88 -9.05
CA LYS A 37 -1.91 11.41 -9.26
C LYS A 37 -1.86 12.87 -9.74
N GLN A 38 -2.66 13.16 -10.76
CA GLN A 38 -2.77 14.49 -11.36
C GLN A 38 -4.09 15.18 -10.95
N PRO A 39 -4.14 16.51 -10.88
CA PRO A 39 -2.97 17.42 -10.86
C PRO A 39 -2.19 17.28 -9.54
N PHE A 40 -0.91 17.52 -9.57
CA PHE A 40 -0.08 17.53 -8.37
C PHE A 40 0.40 18.94 -8.00
N SER A 41 0.84 19.12 -6.77
CA SER A 41 1.47 20.32 -6.26
C SER A 41 2.90 20.04 -5.78
N ASN A 42 3.61 21.09 -5.38
CA ASN A 42 4.89 20.98 -4.66
C ASN A 42 4.71 21.12 -3.15
N ASP A 43 3.50 20.89 -2.65
CA ASP A 43 3.21 20.94 -1.21
C ASP A 43 3.68 19.65 -0.55
N THR A 44 4.15 19.78 0.67
CA THR A 44 4.51 18.65 1.52
C THR A 44 3.32 18.21 2.35
N PHE A 45 3.22 16.93 2.63
CA PHE A 45 2.27 16.41 3.61
C PHE A 45 2.86 16.58 5.00
N LEU A 46 2.21 17.38 5.83
CA LEU A 46 2.56 17.51 7.24
C LEU A 46 1.72 16.53 8.06
N ASP A 47 2.36 15.51 8.59
CA ASP A 47 1.70 14.58 9.52
C ASP A 47 1.54 15.28 10.89
N THR A 48 0.28 15.42 11.30
CA THR A 48 -0.09 16.06 12.57
C THR A 48 -0.41 15.07 13.69
N TRP A 49 -0.27 13.78 13.44
CA TRP A 49 -0.49 12.77 14.46
C TRP A 49 0.58 12.85 15.57
N SER A 50 0.15 12.63 16.81
CA SER A 50 0.99 12.86 18.00
C SER A 50 2.27 12.04 18.07
N TYR A 51 2.34 10.92 17.38
CA TYR A 51 3.49 10.02 17.35
C TYR A 51 4.41 10.22 16.14
N GLN A 52 4.00 11.03 15.19
CA GLN A 52 4.83 11.32 14.02
C GLN A 52 4.50 12.70 13.46
N LEU A 53 5.35 13.66 13.77
CA LEU A 53 5.21 15.01 13.30
C LEU A 53 6.21 15.28 12.17
N GLY A 54 5.73 15.91 11.10
CA GLY A 54 6.59 16.49 10.09
C GLY A 54 6.46 15.95 8.69
N GLU A 55 7.39 16.39 7.86
CA GLU A 55 7.38 16.22 6.42
C GLU A 55 8.21 15.01 6.02
N TYR A 56 7.67 13.81 6.20
CA TYR A 56 8.40 12.59 5.88
C TYR A 56 8.83 12.53 4.41
N ALA A 57 7.90 12.73 3.48
CA ALA A 57 8.16 12.58 2.06
C ALA A 57 9.23 13.55 1.53
N SER A 58 9.15 14.83 1.90
CA SER A 58 10.14 15.83 1.47
C SER A 58 11.52 15.55 2.06
N LYS A 59 11.60 15.12 3.32
CA LYS A 59 12.87 14.76 3.96
C LYS A 59 13.52 13.55 3.30
N VAL A 60 12.76 12.49 3.04
CA VAL A 60 13.26 11.31 2.32
C VAL A 60 13.68 11.69 0.92
N ALA A 61 12.84 12.40 0.17
CA ALA A 61 13.13 12.83 -1.18
C ALA A 61 14.43 13.65 -1.26
N TYR A 62 14.68 14.56 -0.32
CA TYR A 62 15.88 15.39 -0.32
C TYR A 62 17.12 14.63 0.14
N ASN A 63 17.06 13.92 1.26
CA ASN A 63 18.22 13.28 1.85
C ASN A 63 18.74 12.12 1.01
N TRP A 64 17.85 11.38 0.34
CA TRP A 64 18.21 10.23 -0.52
C TRP A 64 18.10 10.51 -2.02
N ARG A 65 18.02 11.79 -2.44
CA ARG A 65 17.94 12.17 -3.86
C ARG A 65 19.02 11.58 -4.76
N HIS A 66 20.17 11.20 -4.18
CA HIS A 66 21.27 10.60 -4.91
C HIS A 66 21.01 9.14 -5.30
N THR A 67 20.04 8.47 -4.70
CA THR A 67 19.62 7.11 -5.09
C THR A 67 18.44 7.13 -6.06
N ALA A 68 17.74 8.27 -6.17
CA ALA A 68 16.55 8.39 -7.01
C ALA A 68 16.85 8.28 -8.50
N SER A 69 15.96 7.64 -9.24
CA SER A 69 15.95 7.68 -10.71
C SER A 69 15.39 9.00 -11.26
N MET A 70 14.56 9.70 -10.48
CA MET A 70 14.03 11.03 -10.81
C MET A 70 14.99 12.11 -10.33
N PRO A 71 15.36 13.10 -11.18
CA PRO A 71 16.17 14.24 -10.77
C PRO A 71 15.47 15.05 -9.67
N TRP A 72 16.25 15.60 -8.74
CA TRP A 72 15.70 16.45 -7.70
C TRP A 72 14.94 17.64 -8.27
N GLY A 73 13.69 17.80 -7.82
CA GLY A 73 12.80 18.88 -8.25
C GLY A 73 12.11 18.66 -9.60
N ASP A 74 12.37 17.53 -10.28
CA ASP A 74 11.74 17.20 -11.55
C ASP A 74 11.01 15.83 -11.47
N VAL A 75 9.69 15.89 -11.59
CA VAL A 75 8.81 14.71 -11.64
C VAL A 75 8.14 14.54 -13.00
N SER A 76 8.67 15.18 -14.05
CA SER A 76 8.13 15.11 -15.41
C SER A 76 8.13 13.68 -15.98
N SER A 77 9.01 12.82 -15.47
CA SER A 77 9.07 11.41 -15.84
C SER A 77 8.06 10.52 -15.10
N ALA A 78 7.32 11.07 -14.13
CA ALA A 78 6.25 10.32 -13.46
C ALA A 78 5.08 10.08 -14.42
N TRP A 79 4.61 8.86 -14.46
CA TRP A 79 3.48 8.45 -15.28
C TRP A 79 2.15 8.99 -14.73
N ASP A 80 1.14 9.12 -15.61
CA ASP A 80 -0.24 9.11 -15.16
C ASP A 80 -0.59 7.71 -14.60
N PRO A 81 -1.24 7.59 -13.42
CA PRO A 81 -1.54 6.28 -12.82
C PRO A 81 -2.38 5.36 -13.71
N VAL A 82 -3.36 5.90 -14.44
CA VAL A 82 -4.22 5.09 -15.30
C VAL A 82 -3.44 4.58 -16.52
N GLU A 83 -2.58 5.40 -17.08
CA GLU A 83 -1.73 5.00 -18.21
C GLU A 83 -0.71 3.95 -17.78
N LEU A 84 -0.10 4.10 -16.61
CA LEU A 84 0.83 3.11 -16.10
C LEU A 84 0.14 1.78 -15.80
N TYR A 85 -1.04 1.78 -15.17
CA TYR A 85 -1.83 0.55 -15.00
C TYR A 85 -2.11 -0.13 -16.33
N ARG A 86 -2.56 0.63 -17.34
CA ARG A 86 -2.83 0.07 -18.68
C ARG A 86 -1.60 -0.56 -19.29
N LYS A 87 -0.46 0.14 -19.24
CA LYS A 87 0.81 -0.38 -19.75
C LYS A 87 1.19 -1.69 -19.05
N LEU A 88 1.34 -1.66 -17.73
CA LEU A 88 1.80 -2.81 -16.97
C LEU A 88 0.87 -4.02 -17.09
N LEU A 89 -0.44 -3.81 -17.05
CA LEU A 89 -1.40 -4.90 -17.18
C LEU A 89 -1.45 -5.44 -18.62
N SER A 90 -1.23 -4.61 -19.64
CA SER A 90 -1.17 -5.11 -21.02
C SER A 90 0.01 -6.03 -21.28
N GLU A 91 1.13 -5.79 -20.61
CA GLU A 91 2.38 -6.55 -20.73
C GLU A 91 2.41 -7.80 -19.83
N ALA A 92 1.57 -7.85 -18.82
CA ALA A 92 1.53 -8.93 -17.85
C ALA A 92 0.86 -10.20 -18.38
N GLY A 93 1.25 -11.35 -17.83
CA GLY A 93 0.55 -12.61 -18.04
C GLY A 93 -0.84 -12.62 -17.38
N ASP A 94 -1.72 -13.51 -17.82
CA ASP A 94 -3.05 -13.63 -17.23
C ASP A 94 -2.96 -14.05 -15.76
N HIS A 95 -3.74 -13.41 -14.91
CA HIS A 95 -3.80 -13.65 -13.46
C HIS A 95 -2.41 -13.65 -12.77
N SER A 96 -1.46 -12.84 -13.27
CA SER A 96 -0.09 -12.78 -12.74
C SER A 96 0.17 -11.59 -11.83
N VAL A 97 -0.68 -10.56 -11.84
CA VAL A 97 -0.48 -9.32 -11.08
C VAL A 97 -1.33 -9.31 -9.82
N THR A 98 -0.71 -9.10 -8.68
CA THR A 98 -1.39 -8.71 -7.43
C THR A 98 -1.27 -7.21 -7.25
N ILE A 99 -2.39 -6.53 -7.03
CA ILE A 99 -2.41 -5.10 -6.69
C ILE A 99 -2.52 -4.99 -5.18
N ALA A 100 -1.54 -4.37 -4.52
CA ALA A 100 -1.63 -3.98 -3.12
C ALA A 100 -2.01 -2.49 -3.05
N SER A 101 -3.25 -2.20 -2.67
CA SER A 101 -3.74 -0.84 -2.45
C SER A 101 -3.61 -0.50 -0.97
N ILE A 102 -2.64 0.36 -0.64
CA ILE A 102 -2.33 0.79 0.73
C ILE A 102 -2.62 2.28 0.94
N GLY A 103 -3.46 2.84 0.12
CA GLY A 103 -3.95 4.21 0.18
C GLY A 103 -5.33 4.30 -0.46
N PHE A 104 -5.71 5.50 -0.90
CA PHE A 104 -7.00 5.73 -1.55
C PHE A 104 -7.15 4.95 -2.86
N LEU A 105 -8.37 4.53 -3.17
CA LEU A 105 -8.68 3.74 -4.37
C LEU A 105 -8.91 4.58 -5.64
N ASP A 106 -8.69 5.88 -5.59
CA ASP A 106 -8.94 6.82 -6.70
C ASP A 106 -8.20 6.46 -7.99
N ASN A 107 -7.02 5.86 -7.86
CA ASN A 107 -6.17 5.47 -8.99
C ASN A 107 -6.51 4.09 -9.55
N VAL A 108 -7.30 3.30 -8.83
CA VAL A 108 -7.67 1.94 -9.24
C VAL A 108 -8.89 2.03 -10.15
N ARG A 109 -8.69 1.82 -11.45
CA ARG A 109 -9.77 1.87 -12.45
C ARG A 109 -9.90 0.58 -13.22
N HIS A 110 -11.14 0.30 -13.64
CA HIS A 110 -11.47 -0.88 -14.43
C HIS A 110 -10.91 -0.81 -15.86
N GLY A 111 -10.57 -1.93 -16.41
CA GLY A 111 -10.09 -2.06 -17.77
C GLY A 111 -9.62 -3.49 -18.02
N LEU A 112 -8.32 -3.69 -18.17
CA LEU A 112 -7.70 -5.02 -18.38
C LEU A 112 -7.65 -5.89 -17.10
N VAL A 113 -8.28 -5.43 -16.01
CA VAL A 113 -8.18 -6.01 -14.68
C VAL A 113 -8.63 -7.47 -14.64
N LYS A 114 -9.78 -7.80 -15.22
CA LYS A 114 -10.39 -9.13 -15.09
C LYS A 114 -9.48 -10.26 -15.57
N ALA A 115 -8.72 -10.03 -16.63
CA ALA A 115 -7.84 -11.06 -17.19
C ALA A 115 -6.46 -11.10 -16.56
N LYS A 116 -5.92 -9.96 -16.13
CA LYS A 116 -4.51 -9.81 -15.75
C LYS A 116 -4.27 -9.81 -14.24
N VAL A 117 -5.25 -9.32 -13.47
CA VAL A 117 -5.10 -9.22 -12.02
C VAL A 117 -5.53 -10.53 -11.36
N LYS A 118 -4.61 -11.11 -10.61
CA LYS A 118 -4.85 -12.28 -9.77
C LYS A 118 -5.74 -11.92 -8.57
N GLU A 119 -5.43 -10.81 -7.91
CA GLU A 119 -6.10 -10.36 -6.70
C GLU A 119 -5.86 -8.87 -6.48
N LEU A 120 -6.87 -8.18 -5.93
CA LEU A 120 -6.75 -6.85 -5.36
C LEU A 120 -6.74 -6.99 -3.82
N VAL A 121 -5.62 -6.63 -3.21
CA VAL A 121 -5.45 -6.61 -1.75
C VAL A 121 -5.55 -5.17 -1.28
N ILE A 122 -6.44 -4.90 -0.34
CA ILE A 122 -6.78 -3.53 0.07
C ILE A 122 -6.54 -3.35 1.57
N MET A 123 -5.68 -2.40 1.94
CA MET A 123 -5.72 -1.81 3.26
C MET A 123 -6.90 -0.86 3.30
N GLY A 124 -7.97 -1.21 4.01
CA GLY A 124 -9.16 -0.39 4.10
C GLY A 124 -10.37 -1.10 4.68
N GLY A 125 -11.29 -0.30 5.19
CA GLY A 125 -12.47 -0.75 5.89
C GLY A 125 -12.24 -1.08 7.35
N ALA A 126 -13.35 -1.22 8.08
CA ALA A 126 -13.40 -1.74 9.45
C ALA A 126 -14.37 -2.92 9.47
N TYR A 127 -13.97 -4.05 10.01
CA TYR A 127 -14.76 -5.29 9.89
C TYR A 127 -15.32 -5.76 11.23
N PRO A 128 -16.63 -6.15 11.25
CA PRO A 128 -17.52 -6.36 10.09
C PRO A 128 -18.17 -5.11 9.51
N CYS A 129 -18.09 -3.96 10.14
CA CYS A 129 -18.63 -2.69 9.62
C CYS A 129 -17.95 -1.49 10.28
N GLY A 130 -17.93 -0.36 9.59
CA GLY A 130 -17.40 0.88 10.15
C GLY A 130 -16.90 1.87 9.11
N TYR A 131 -16.04 2.77 9.57
CA TYR A 131 -15.33 3.75 8.75
C TYR A 131 -13.84 3.55 8.88
N GLU A 132 -13.13 3.60 7.76
CA GLU A 132 -11.68 3.58 7.72
C GLU A 132 -11.19 4.62 6.71
N TYR A 133 -10.09 5.30 7.03
CA TYR A 133 -9.65 6.51 6.35
C TYR A 133 -9.40 6.33 4.85
N ASN A 134 -8.83 5.21 4.41
CA ASN A 134 -8.59 4.95 2.99
C ASN A 134 -9.88 4.84 2.18
N PHE A 135 -11.01 4.59 2.83
CA PHE A 135 -12.30 4.50 2.16
C PHE A 135 -13.03 5.83 2.06
N TYR A 136 -12.85 6.76 3.01
CA TYR A 136 -13.57 8.03 2.98
C TYR A 136 -12.67 9.27 2.83
N GLY A 137 -11.37 9.18 3.09
CA GLY A 137 -10.49 10.34 3.27
C GLY A 137 -10.16 11.13 2.00
N SER A 138 -10.44 10.58 0.80
CA SER A 138 -10.29 11.30 -0.47
C SER A 138 -11.60 11.30 -1.25
N ASN A 139 -11.93 10.23 -1.94
CA ASN A 139 -13.15 10.12 -2.77
C ASN A 139 -13.92 8.84 -2.42
N ALA A 140 -14.82 8.94 -1.44
CA ALA A 140 -15.65 7.84 -0.98
C ALA A 140 -16.49 7.20 -2.11
N SER A 141 -16.99 8.00 -3.06
CA SER A 141 -17.75 7.49 -4.20
C SER A 141 -16.88 6.68 -5.16
N ALA A 142 -15.62 7.05 -5.35
CA ALA A 142 -14.68 6.27 -6.16
C ALA A 142 -14.37 4.93 -5.46
N THR A 143 -14.16 4.95 -4.15
CA THR A 143 -13.98 3.74 -3.34
C THR A 143 -15.19 2.81 -3.45
N ALA A 144 -16.40 3.35 -3.26
CA ALA A 144 -17.65 2.59 -3.38
C ALA A 144 -17.78 1.98 -4.79
N HIS A 145 -17.47 2.74 -5.83
CA HIS A 145 -17.48 2.22 -7.20
C HIS A 145 -16.48 1.08 -7.37
N VAL A 146 -15.24 1.26 -6.98
CA VAL A 146 -14.21 0.22 -7.13
C VAL A 146 -14.60 -1.06 -6.40
N VAL A 147 -14.89 -0.99 -5.11
CA VAL A 147 -15.14 -2.19 -4.29
C VAL A 147 -16.43 -2.90 -4.68
N ASN A 148 -17.50 -2.16 -4.94
CA ASN A 148 -18.81 -2.76 -5.26
C ASN A 148 -18.88 -3.33 -6.68
N THR A 149 -17.95 -2.97 -7.58
CA THR A 149 -17.98 -3.39 -8.98
C THR A 149 -16.73 -4.13 -9.46
N TRP A 150 -15.78 -4.37 -8.58
CA TRP A 150 -14.53 -5.06 -8.92
C TRP A 150 -14.80 -6.47 -9.47
N PRO A 151 -14.23 -6.83 -10.63
CA PRO A 151 -14.61 -8.05 -11.34
C PRO A 151 -13.84 -9.32 -10.92
N GLY A 152 -13.00 -9.24 -9.90
CA GLY A 152 -12.13 -10.34 -9.47
C GLY A 152 -12.03 -10.53 -7.96
N PRO A 153 -11.14 -11.40 -7.51
CA PRO A 153 -10.89 -11.60 -6.08
C PRO A 153 -10.42 -10.34 -5.39
N MET A 154 -10.93 -10.10 -4.17
CA MET A 154 -10.47 -9.06 -3.27
C MET A 154 -10.22 -9.60 -1.88
N THR A 155 -9.13 -9.15 -1.28
CA THR A 155 -8.86 -9.37 0.15
C THR A 155 -8.63 -8.05 0.86
N PHE A 156 -9.28 -7.88 2.00
CA PHE A 156 -9.22 -6.67 2.80
C PHE A 156 -8.39 -6.88 4.07
N SER A 157 -7.52 -5.94 4.33
CA SER A 157 -6.81 -5.75 5.59
C SER A 157 -7.45 -4.55 6.28
N GLY A 158 -8.32 -4.79 7.25
CA GLY A 158 -9.07 -3.73 7.92
C GLY A 158 -8.21 -2.86 8.82
N GLY A 159 -8.74 -1.70 9.19
CA GLY A 159 -8.07 -0.78 10.10
C GLY A 159 -7.74 -1.43 11.46
N GLU A 160 -8.59 -2.34 11.92
CA GLU A 160 -8.39 -3.09 13.15
C GLU A 160 -7.19 -4.05 13.11
N LEU A 161 -6.79 -4.53 11.92
CA LEU A 161 -5.74 -5.54 11.80
C LEU A 161 -4.37 -5.01 12.22
N GLY A 162 -4.05 -3.79 11.85
CA GLY A 162 -2.72 -3.19 12.07
C GLY A 162 -2.67 -2.13 13.16
N ALA A 163 -3.83 -1.75 13.74
CA ALA A 163 -3.92 -0.65 14.68
C ALA A 163 -3.07 -0.83 15.95
N THR A 164 -2.88 -2.05 16.37
CA THR A 164 -2.14 -2.45 17.57
C THR A 164 -0.87 -3.25 17.26
N VAL A 165 -0.58 -3.50 16.00
CA VAL A 165 0.69 -4.08 15.56
C VAL A 165 1.71 -2.98 15.31
N TYR A 166 2.70 -2.88 16.16
CA TYR A 166 3.77 -1.88 16.04
C TYR A 166 5.04 -2.49 15.47
N SER A 167 5.64 -1.82 14.49
CA SER A 167 6.93 -2.22 13.91
C SER A 167 7.81 -1.02 13.58
N GLY A 168 9.09 -1.28 13.27
CA GLY A 168 10.08 -0.26 12.92
C GLY A 168 11.01 0.13 14.07
N ALA A 169 10.69 -0.22 15.32
CA ALA A 169 11.52 0.16 16.46
C ALA A 169 12.96 -0.38 16.37
N ARG A 170 13.11 -1.63 15.99
CA ARG A 170 14.43 -2.24 15.83
C ARG A 170 15.19 -1.68 14.65
N LEU A 171 14.52 -1.38 13.54
CA LEU A 171 15.14 -0.71 12.40
C LEU A 171 15.76 0.64 12.81
N THR A 172 15.06 1.40 13.66
CA THR A 172 15.53 2.69 14.16
C THR A 172 16.80 2.57 15.03
N VAL A 173 16.96 1.48 15.75
CA VAL A 173 18.09 1.27 16.69
C VAL A 173 19.21 0.43 16.08
N GLU A 174 18.87 -0.63 15.34
CA GLU A 174 19.80 -1.65 14.84
C GLU A 174 20.07 -1.52 13.33
N GLY A 175 19.17 -0.83 12.60
CA GLY A 175 19.27 -0.69 11.15
C GLY A 175 20.32 0.34 10.72
N PRO A 176 20.72 0.32 9.44
CA PRO A 176 21.63 1.31 8.88
C PRO A 176 21.03 2.72 8.97
N VAL A 177 21.81 3.68 9.48
CA VAL A 177 21.40 5.11 9.52
C VAL A 177 21.15 5.67 8.11
N SER A 178 21.75 5.05 7.10
CA SER A 178 21.55 5.41 5.68
C SER A 178 20.23 4.94 5.10
N ASP A 179 19.45 4.13 5.81
CA ASP A 179 18.18 3.63 5.31
C ASP A 179 17.08 4.71 5.33
N PRO A 180 16.40 5.00 4.21
CA PRO A 180 15.37 6.05 4.13
C PRO A 180 14.15 5.79 4.99
N VAL A 181 13.89 4.55 5.38
CA VAL A 181 12.75 4.17 6.25
C VAL A 181 13.14 3.99 7.71
N ASN A 182 14.38 4.25 8.06
CA ASN A 182 14.89 4.16 9.44
C ASN A 182 14.36 5.27 10.34
N ALA A 183 13.07 5.53 10.38
CA ALA A 183 12.52 6.56 11.26
C ALA A 183 11.13 6.23 11.81
N ALA A 184 10.59 5.06 11.50
CA ALA A 184 9.18 4.80 11.71
C ALA A 184 8.94 3.65 12.70
N TYR A 185 8.65 4.00 13.94
CA TYR A 185 7.93 3.10 14.85
C TYR A 185 6.45 3.45 14.77
N ARG A 186 5.67 2.64 14.06
CA ARG A 186 4.25 2.92 13.76
C ARG A 186 3.38 1.67 13.78
N CYS A 187 2.07 1.92 13.82
CA CYS A 187 1.06 0.93 13.49
C CYS A 187 1.28 0.38 12.07
N SER A 188 1.13 -0.92 11.90
CA SER A 188 1.63 -1.64 10.73
C SER A 188 0.54 -2.05 9.73
N TRP A 189 -0.41 -1.16 9.43
CA TRP A 189 -1.50 -1.43 8.49
C TRP A 189 -0.98 -1.84 7.10
N ASP A 190 -0.18 -0.97 6.49
CA ASP A 190 0.32 -1.13 5.14
C ASP A 190 1.33 -2.28 5.04
N PRO A 191 2.30 -2.42 5.97
CA PRO A 191 3.23 -3.54 5.95
C PRO A 191 2.54 -4.90 6.01
N LEU A 192 1.53 -5.08 6.85
CA LEU A 192 0.76 -6.33 6.93
C LEU A 192 0.00 -6.61 5.62
N THR A 193 -0.58 -5.58 5.02
CA THR A 193 -1.29 -5.68 3.74
C THR A 193 -0.35 -6.11 2.61
N VAL A 194 0.82 -5.49 2.53
CA VAL A 194 1.85 -5.82 1.53
C VAL A 194 2.39 -7.23 1.75
N LEU A 195 2.64 -7.61 3.00
CA LEU A 195 3.13 -8.95 3.32
C LEU A 195 2.13 -10.04 2.90
N TYR A 196 0.82 -9.83 3.15
CA TYR A 196 -0.20 -10.72 2.62
C TYR A 196 -0.21 -10.74 1.09
N ALA A 197 -0.11 -9.59 0.44
CA ALA A 197 -0.10 -9.52 -1.03
C ALA A 197 1.07 -10.31 -1.67
N ILE A 198 2.19 -10.45 -0.95
CA ILE A 198 3.38 -11.18 -1.39
C ILE A 198 3.28 -12.67 -1.06
N ASP A 199 2.98 -13.01 0.19
CA ASP A 199 3.13 -14.35 0.75
C ASP A 199 1.79 -15.07 1.03
N GLY A 200 0.65 -14.40 0.77
CA GLY A 200 -0.67 -14.94 1.09
C GLY A 200 -0.89 -15.07 2.60
N LEU A 201 -1.66 -16.05 3.01
CA LEU A 201 -1.96 -16.26 4.44
C LEU A 201 -0.71 -16.55 5.27
N SER A 202 0.25 -17.28 4.71
CA SER A 202 1.44 -17.76 5.42
C SER A 202 1.11 -18.33 6.83
N ASN A 203 1.98 -18.10 7.80
CA ASN A 203 1.70 -18.42 9.21
C ASN A 203 1.08 -17.23 9.96
N MET A 204 0.96 -16.08 9.32
CA MET A 204 0.56 -14.83 9.97
C MET A 204 -0.93 -14.59 9.95
N PHE A 205 -1.64 -15.01 8.90
CA PHE A 205 -3.03 -14.63 8.67
C PHE A 205 -3.99 -15.80 8.59
N VAL A 206 -5.24 -15.50 8.88
CA VAL A 206 -6.40 -16.34 8.56
C VAL A 206 -7.49 -15.48 7.94
N TYR A 207 -8.35 -16.08 7.12
CA TYR A 207 -9.58 -15.41 6.72
C TYR A 207 -10.58 -15.42 7.87
N ALA A 208 -11.11 -14.24 8.17
CA ALA A 208 -12.07 -14.08 9.26
C ALA A 208 -13.51 -14.44 8.85
N ASN A 209 -13.79 -14.43 7.54
CA ASN A 209 -15.10 -14.74 6.99
C ASN A 209 -15.15 -16.13 6.35
N LYS A 210 -16.35 -16.71 6.30
CA LYS A 210 -16.63 -17.97 5.56
C LYS A 210 -17.26 -17.71 4.19
N GLY A 211 -17.81 -16.52 3.96
CA GLY A 211 -18.45 -16.09 2.73
C GLY A 211 -18.83 -14.63 2.83
N GLY A 212 -19.59 -14.12 1.86
CA GLY A 212 -20.05 -12.73 1.84
C GLY A 212 -19.18 -11.79 1.01
N HIS A 213 -19.51 -10.52 1.08
CA HIS A 213 -18.76 -9.46 0.43
C HIS A 213 -18.83 -8.17 1.25
N ASN A 214 -17.87 -7.29 0.99
CA ASN A 214 -17.82 -5.95 1.56
C ASN A 214 -18.62 -5.00 0.68
N TYR A 215 -19.62 -4.34 1.25
CA TYR A 215 -20.38 -3.30 0.59
C TYR A 215 -19.93 -1.93 1.10
N ILE A 216 -19.64 -1.01 0.19
CA ILE A 216 -19.26 0.36 0.52
C ILE A 216 -20.43 1.30 0.20
N TYR A 217 -20.84 2.07 1.20
CA TYR A 217 -21.80 3.15 1.05
C TYR A 217 -21.17 4.39 0.39
N PRO A 218 -21.99 5.30 -0.19
CA PRO A 218 -21.44 6.49 -0.85
C PRO A 218 -20.62 7.43 0.05
N ASP A 219 -20.77 7.33 1.35
CA ASP A 219 -20.03 8.10 2.36
C ASP A 219 -18.71 7.43 2.80
N GLY A 220 -18.40 6.26 2.26
CA GLY A 220 -17.21 5.50 2.60
C GLY A 220 -17.37 4.53 3.76
N ARG A 221 -18.53 4.47 4.42
CA ARG A 221 -18.83 3.43 5.41
C ARG A 221 -18.83 2.07 4.73
N ASN A 222 -18.27 1.07 5.37
CA ASN A 222 -18.34 -0.29 4.88
C ASN A 222 -19.20 -1.18 5.77
N GLU A 223 -19.72 -2.25 5.18
CA GLU A 223 -20.45 -3.30 5.88
C GLU A 223 -20.23 -4.64 5.21
N TRP A 224 -19.87 -5.65 6.00
CA TRP A 224 -19.76 -7.02 5.51
C TRP A 224 -21.13 -7.68 5.41
N LEU A 225 -21.53 -8.05 4.20
CA LEU A 225 -22.79 -8.74 3.91
C LEU A 225 -22.52 -10.24 3.76
N PRO A 226 -22.93 -11.09 4.72
CA PRO A 226 -22.48 -12.48 4.79
C PRO A 226 -23.05 -13.41 3.73
N ASP A 227 -24.24 -13.12 3.20
CA ASP A 227 -25.01 -14.04 2.36
C ASP A 227 -24.99 -13.72 0.86
N SER A 228 -24.03 -12.93 0.40
CA SER A 228 -24.00 -12.54 -1.00
C SER A 228 -23.20 -13.51 -1.89
N PRO A 229 -23.74 -13.89 -3.05
CA PRO A 229 -23.08 -14.74 -4.03
C PRO A 229 -22.09 -13.99 -4.95
N LEU A 230 -21.85 -12.71 -4.70
CA LEU A 230 -20.86 -11.93 -5.46
C LEU A 230 -19.46 -12.51 -5.29
N TYR A 231 -18.53 -12.03 -6.10
CA TYR A 231 -17.14 -12.52 -6.19
C TYR A 231 -16.52 -12.89 -4.83
N PRO A 232 -15.60 -13.87 -4.80
CA PRO A 232 -14.97 -14.29 -3.55
C PRO A 232 -14.19 -13.14 -2.94
N GLN A 233 -14.72 -12.61 -1.84
CA GLN A 233 -14.07 -11.59 -1.04
C GLN A 233 -13.69 -12.14 0.32
N LYS A 234 -12.61 -11.65 0.88
CA LYS A 234 -12.06 -12.07 2.16
C LYS A 234 -11.66 -10.86 2.98
N TYR A 235 -11.71 -10.96 4.29
CA TYR A 235 -10.97 -10.05 5.16
C TYR A 235 -10.11 -10.84 6.15
N LEU A 236 -9.01 -10.22 6.54
CA LEU A 236 -7.94 -10.86 7.28
C LEU A 236 -8.12 -10.68 8.78
N LYS A 237 -7.61 -11.67 9.53
CA LYS A 237 -7.25 -11.57 10.95
C LYS A 237 -5.86 -12.14 11.15
N LEU A 238 -5.18 -11.66 12.19
CA LEU A 238 -3.93 -12.27 12.63
C LEU A 238 -4.20 -13.67 13.19
N ARG A 239 -3.26 -14.58 12.92
CA ARG A 239 -3.20 -15.93 13.48
C ARG A 239 -2.26 -16.01 14.69
N MET A 240 -1.43 -15.01 14.84
CA MET A 240 -0.45 -14.85 15.92
C MET A 240 -0.79 -13.62 16.77
N SER A 241 -0.04 -13.37 17.83
CA SER A 241 -0.18 -12.15 18.61
C SER A 241 0.30 -10.93 17.81
N GLU A 242 -0.16 -9.74 18.22
CA GLU A 242 0.25 -8.47 17.63
C GLU A 242 1.75 -8.21 17.82
N GLU A 243 2.29 -8.61 18.97
CA GLU A 243 3.71 -8.51 19.29
C GLU A 243 4.55 -9.40 18.36
N GLU A 244 4.19 -10.68 18.20
CA GLU A 244 4.87 -11.61 17.28
C GLU A 244 4.82 -11.09 15.83
N ALA A 245 3.70 -10.50 15.42
CA ALA A 245 3.57 -9.90 14.09
C ALA A 245 4.49 -8.70 13.90
N GLY A 246 4.60 -7.83 14.91
CA GLY A 246 5.52 -6.68 14.91
C GLY A 246 6.99 -7.11 14.85
N GLU A 247 7.38 -8.09 15.65
CA GLU A 247 8.75 -8.66 15.64
C GLU A 247 9.11 -9.29 14.28
N LEU A 248 8.16 -9.98 13.66
CA LEU A 248 8.37 -10.56 12.33
C LEU A 248 8.61 -9.47 11.28
N LEU A 249 7.84 -8.38 11.31
CA LEU A 249 8.05 -7.23 10.42
C LEU A 249 9.42 -6.58 10.68
N ASP A 250 9.81 -6.38 11.92
CA ASP A 250 11.11 -5.81 12.28
C ASP A 250 12.28 -6.68 11.76
N ASN A 251 12.16 -7.99 11.83
CA ASN A 251 13.15 -8.92 11.28
C ASN A 251 13.26 -8.78 9.75
N ILE A 252 12.12 -8.66 9.03
CA ILE A 252 12.10 -8.45 7.59
C ILE A 252 12.77 -7.11 7.24
N TYR A 253 12.49 -6.05 7.96
CA TYR A 253 13.08 -4.73 7.72
C TYR A 253 14.59 -4.75 7.92
N LEU A 254 15.08 -5.29 9.03
CA LEU A 254 16.51 -5.36 9.32
C LEU A 254 17.27 -6.20 8.30
N ASP A 255 16.74 -7.35 7.91
CA ASP A 255 17.37 -8.21 6.92
C ASP A 255 17.45 -7.50 5.55
N THR A 256 16.37 -6.83 5.15
CA THR A 256 16.31 -6.09 3.89
C THR A 256 17.22 -4.86 3.90
N ALA A 257 17.18 -4.06 4.96
CA ALA A 257 18.01 -2.87 5.12
C ALA A 257 19.51 -3.23 5.15
N THR A 258 19.88 -4.31 5.84
CA THR A 258 21.26 -4.80 5.89
C THR A 258 21.76 -5.25 4.53
N ARG A 259 20.91 -5.83 3.69
CA ARG A 259 21.28 -6.23 2.31
C ARG A 259 21.43 -5.02 1.39
N ALA A 260 20.56 -4.02 1.52
CA ALA A 260 20.59 -2.82 0.69
C ALA A 260 21.79 -1.92 0.98
N ALA A 261 22.31 -1.94 2.21
CA ALA A 261 23.46 -1.13 2.63
C ALA A 261 24.84 -1.72 2.22
N ARG A 262 24.87 -2.91 1.63
CA ARG A 262 26.09 -3.58 1.10
C ARG A 262 26.33 -3.27 -0.36
#